data_f40832a1f659abff48dc81d83cb91a1b
#
_entry.id   f40832a1f659abff48dc81d83cb91a1b
#
_cell.length_a   1.000
_cell.length_b   1.000
_cell.length_c   1.000
_cell.angle_alpha   90.00
_cell.angle_beta   90.00
_cell.angle_gamma   90.00
#
_symmetry.space_group_name_H-M   'P 1'
#
loop_
_entity.id
_entity.type
_entity.pdbx_description
1 polymer ?
#
loop_
_entity_poly.entity_id
_entity_poly.type
_entity_poly.pdbx_seq_one_letter_code
_entity_poly.pdbx_strand_id
1 'polypeptide(L)'
;MRMSTFAITLCVAAGTAMAVPALMNNAWAVQDQPVTIGGVESVCTGVGSAKDNPDWKDYPVKLTFSNLAGENEASEHIAISQGGKPVMETDCDAPWLLIKAPAGRYQVSASLPGNNGARMAKAAFTTGGSTTQQTVNLAFPRAKQAANAMPAN
;
A
#
# COMPACT_ATOMS: atom_id res chain seq x y z
N MET A 1 -21.89 -23.00 73.08
CA MET A 1 -22.19 -22.79 71.61
C MET A 1 -21.22 -21.73 71.06
N ARG A 2 -20.25 -22.14 70.26
CA ARG A 2 -19.27 -21.23 69.62
C ARG A 2 -19.64 -21.06 68.17
N MET A 3 -20.04 -19.86 67.77
CA MET A 3 -20.26 -19.48 66.39
C MET A 3 -18.94 -19.05 65.74
N SER A 4 -18.48 -19.81 64.78
CA SER A 4 -17.33 -19.46 63.92
C SER A 4 -17.76 -18.63 62.74
N THR A 5 -17.25 -17.42 62.67
CA THR A 5 -17.46 -16.49 61.56
C THR A 5 -16.43 -16.77 60.49
N PHE A 6 -16.84 -17.24 59.32
CA PHE A 6 -15.97 -17.38 58.16
C PHE A 6 -15.90 -16.03 57.38
N ALA A 7 -14.71 -15.46 57.36
CA ALA A 7 -14.44 -14.30 56.52
C ALA A 7 -14.09 -14.79 55.07
N ILE A 8 -14.88 -14.40 54.10
CA ILE A 8 -14.63 -14.63 52.66
C ILE A 8 -13.80 -13.45 52.15
N THR A 9 -12.54 -13.70 51.86
CA THR A 9 -11.66 -12.72 51.19
C THR A 9 -11.87 -12.77 49.69
N LEU A 10 -12.43 -11.70 49.13
CA LEU A 10 -12.65 -11.53 47.69
C LEU A 10 -11.35 -11.00 47.04
N CYS A 11 -10.62 -11.84 46.32
CA CYS A 11 -9.48 -11.41 45.50
C CYS A 11 -10.00 -10.83 44.18
N VAL A 12 -9.94 -9.50 44.01
CA VAL A 12 -10.15 -8.80 42.77
C VAL A 12 -8.86 -8.89 41.95
N ALA A 13 -8.85 -9.75 40.91
CA ALA A 13 -7.77 -9.80 39.93
C ALA A 13 -7.96 -8.65 38.91
N ALA A 14 -7.14 -7.60 39.06
CA ALA A 14 -7.06 -6.55 38.06
C ALA A 14 -6.34 -7.08 36.80
N GLY A 15 -7.10 -7.42 35.77
CA GLY A 15 -6.57 -7.79 34.48
C GLY A 15 -6.05 -6.54 33.74
N THR A 16 -4.73 -6.37 33.67
CA THR A 16 -4.08 -5.38 32.81
C THR A 16 -4.18 -5.86 31.36
N ALA A 17 -5.06 -5.25 30.58
CA ALA A 17 -5.10 -5.43 29.14
C ALA A 17 -3.83 -4.79 28.55
N MET A 18 -2.86 -5.61 28.16
CA MET A 18 -1.71 -5.17 27.37
C MET A 18 -2.21 -4.92 25.95
N ALA A 19 -2.32 -3.65 25.57
CA ALA A 19 -2.48 -3.24 24.18
C ALA A 19 -1.19 -3.61 23.44
N VAL A 20 -1.25 -4.66 22.62
CA VAL A 20 -0.17 -5.01 21.69
C VAL A 20 -0.18 -3.95 20.60
N PRO A 21 0.88 -3.14 20.41
CA PRO A 21 0.95 -2.26 19.25
C PRO A 21 0.94 -3.13 18.01
N ALA A 22 0.00 -2.86 17.10
CA ALA A 22 0.00 -3.46 15.78
C ALA A 22 1.28 -3.00 15.09
N LEU A 23 2.28 -3.89 15.02
CA LEU A 23 3.45 -3.70 14.18
C LEU A 23 2.94 -3.63 12.75
N MET A 24 2.96 -2.44 12.15
CA MET A 24 2.77 -2.29 10.71
C MET A 24 3.96 -2.98 10.05
N ASN A 25 3.75 -4.22 9.64
CA ASN A 25 4.71 -4.94 8.84
C ASN A 25 4.69 -4.30 7.46
N ASN A 26 5.71 -3.52 7.13
CA ASN A 26 5.99 -3.14 5.76
C ASN A 26 6.33 -4.43 5.00
N ALA A 27 5.36 -4.99 4.33
CA ALA A 27 5.56 -6.16 3.51
C ALA A 27 6.13 -5.69 2.17
N TRP A 28 7.34 -6.12 1.85
CA TRP A 28 7.87 -6.03 0.49
C TRP A 28 7.05 -6.97 -0.39
N ALA A 29 6.41 -6.43 -1.42
CA ALA A 29 5.73 -7.28 -2.39
C ALA A 29 6.78 -8.09 -3.16
N VAL A 30 6.76 -9.40 -2.97
CA VAL A 30 7.56 -10.29 -3.80
C VAL A 30 7.00 -10.20 -5.22
N GLN A 31 7.88 -9.96 -6.20
CA GLN A 31 7.49 -9.82 -7.60
C GLN A 31 6.74 -11.05 -8.08
N ASP A 32 5.64 -10.84 -8.82
CA ASP A 32 4.77 -11.85 -9.41
C ASP A 32 4.09 -12.80 -8.40
N GLN A 33 4.02 -12.42 -7.12
CA GLN A 33 3.33 -13.17 -6.08
C GLN A 33 2.18 -12.36 -5.48
N PRO A 34 0.97 -12.93 -5.32
CA PRO A 34 -0.12 -12.30 -4.60
C PRO A 34 0.21 -12.12 -3.10
N VAL A 35 -0.04 -10.93 -2.60
CA VAL A 35 0.08 -10.59 -1.16
C VAL A 35 -1.21 -9.91 -0.72
N THR A 36 -1.73 -10.29 0.45
CA THR A 36 -2.93 -9.67 1.04
C THR A 36 -2.57 -8.87 2.28
N ILE A 37 -2.87 -7.57 2.27
CA ILE A 37 -2.66 -6.65 3.38
C ILE A 37 -3.96 -5.87 3.60
N GLY A 38 -4.48 -5.84 4.83
CA GLY A 38 -5.68 -5.08 5.18
C GLY A 38 -6.93 -5.45 4.37
N GLY A 39 -7.04 -6.69 3.89
CA GLY A 39 -8.13 -7.16 3.04
C GLY A 39 -8.00 -6.75 1.56
N VAL A 40 -6.89 -6.15 1.18
CA VAL A 40 -6.53 -5.84 -0.21
C VAL A 40 -5.49 -6.84 -0.70
N GLU A 41 -5.83 -7.62 -1.72
CA GLU A 41 -4.89 -8.49 -2.43
C GLU A 41 -4.20 -7.69 -3.53
N SER A 42 -2.89 -7.84 -3.64
CA SER A 42 -2.09 -7.13 -4.63
C SER A 42 -0.99 -8.00 -5.21
N VAL A 43 -0.58 -7.69 -6.44
CA VAL A 43 0.56 -8.30 -7.13
C VAL A 43 1.42 -7.21 -7.75
N CYS A 44 2.69 -7.16 -7.36
CA CYS A 44 3.70 -6.32 -8.00
C CYS A 44 4.25 -7.07 -9.22
N THR A 45 4.09 -6.56 -10.43
CA THR A 45 4.39 -7.28 -11.68
C THR A 45 4.62 -6.32 -12.87
N GLY A 46 4.75 -6.87 -14.07
CA GLY A 46 4.87 -6.09 -15.31
C GLY A 46 6.26 -6.07 -15.91
N VAL A 47 7.16 -6.94 -15.43
CA VAL A 47 8.52 -7.08 -15.97
C VAL A 47 8.61 -8.35 -16.80
N GLY A 48 9.25 -8.25 -17.97
CA GLY A 48 9.51 -9.40 -18.84
C GLY A 48 8.23 -10.09 -19.31
N SER A 49 8.23 -11.43 -19.33
CA SER A 49 7.09 -12.27 -19.72
C SER A 49 5.95 -12.31 -18.70
N ALA A 50 6.22 -11.92 -17.45
CA ALA A 50 5.19 -11.88 -16.40
C ALA A 50 4.04 -10.92 -16.74
N LYS A 51 4.28 -9.87 -17.54
CA LYS A 51 3.24 -8.95 -18.03
C LYS A 51 2.14 -9.65 -18.86
N ASP A 52 2.45 -10.80 -19.45
CA ASP A 52 1.57 -11.55 -20.36
C ASP A 52 0.79 -12.67 -19.63
N ASN A 53 0.94 -12.80 -18.30
CA ASN A 53 0.21 -13.79 -17.51
C ASN A 53 -1.31 -13.52 -17.60
N PRO A 54 -2.11 -14.51 -18.06
CA PRO A 54 -3.56 -14.35 -18.20
C PRO A 54 -4.29 -14.11 -16.89
N ASP A 55 -3.75 -14.58 -15.75
CA ASP A 55 -4.37 -14.44 -14.43
C ASP A 55 -4.44 -12.97 -13.96
N TRP A 56 -3.61 -12.09 -14.54
CA TRP A 56 -3.64 -10.66 -14.21
C TRP A 56 -4.92 -9.96 -14.62
N LYS A 57 -5.71 -10.54 -15.52
CA LYS A 57 -7.02 -10.01 -15.93
C LYS A 57 -8.08 -10.17 -14.85
N ASP A 58 -7.87 -11.05 -13.87
CA ASP A 58 -8.78 -11.29 -12.75
C ASP A 58 -8.69 -10.19 -11.67
N TYR A 59 -7.70 -9.31 -11.78
CA TYR A 59 -7.56 -8.15 -10.93
C TYR A 59 -8.35 -6.97 -11.51
N PRO A 60 -9.35 -6.45 -10.78
CA PRO A 60 -10.23 -5.39 -11.30
C PRO A 60 -9.50 -4.05 -11.50
N VAL A 61 -8.36 -3.85 -10.86
CA VAL A 61 -7.58 -2.60 -10.97
C VAL A 61 -6.12 -2.91 -11.27
N LYS A 62 -5.58 -2.22 -12.26
CA LYS A 62 -4.15 -2.17 -12.59
C LYS A 62 -3.63 -0.76 -12.40
N LEU A 63 -2.78 -0.56 -11.41
CA LEU A 63 -2.00 0.66 -11.27
C LEU A 63 -0.76 0.56 -12.16
N THR A 64 -0.46 1.62 -12.89
CA THR A 64 0.75 1.74 -13.70
C THR A 64 1.54 2.95 -13.25
N PHE A 65 2.85 2.82 -13.20
CA PHE A 65 3.76 3.87 -12.76
C PHE A 65 4.58 4.38 -13.92
N SER A 66 4.55 5.68 -14.15
CA SER A 66 5.32 6.31 -15.23
C SER A 66 5.81 7.70 -14.84
N ASN A 67 6.80 8.20 -15.55
CA ASN A 67 7.12 9.62 -15.52
C ASN A 67 6.21 10.41 -16.49
N LEU A 68 6.34 11.72 -16.51
CA LEU A 68 5.56 12.58 -17.40
C LEU A 68 5.88 12.40 -18.90
N ALA A 69 6.97 11.70 -19.23
CA ALA A 69 7.31 11.34 -20.60
C ALA A 69 6.67 10.00 -21.02
N GLY A 70 5.99 9.31 -20.10
CA GLY A 70 5.34 8.01 -20.34
C GLY A 70 6.30 6.81 -20.18
N GLU A 71 7.53 7.04 -19.68
CA GLU A 71 8.46 5.94 -19.40
C GLU A 71 8.07 5.28 -18.08
N ASN A 72 8.18 3.95 -18.02
CA ASN A 72 7.87 3.19 -16.81
C ASN A 72 8.83 3.56 -15.67
N GLU A 73 8.26 3.66 -14.48
CA GLU A 73 8.99 3.80 -13.21
C GLU A 73 8.84 2.51 -12.40
N ALA A 74 9.75 2.28 -11.45
CA ALA A 74 9.76 1.15 -10.52
C ALA A 74 10.37 1.60 -9.19
N SER A 75 10.30 0.74 -8.16
CA SER A 75 10.77 1.03 -6.80
C SER A 75 9.91 2.08 -6.06
N GLU A 76 8.59 2.00 -6.24
CA GLU A 76 7.64 2.86 -5.57
C GLU A 76 7.28 2.32 -4.18
N HIS A 77 7.17 3.25 -3.23
CA HIS A 77 6.42 3.02 -2.00
C HIS A 77 4.97 3.44 -2.21
N ILE A 78 4.02 2.53 -1.97
CA ILE A 78 2.61 2.70 -2.30
C ILE A 78 1.79 2.61 -1.02
N ALA A 79 0.93 3.61 -0.80
CA ALA A 79 -0.06 3.62 0.26
C ALA A 79 -1.47 3.74 -0.33
N ILE A 80 -2.36 2.85 0.08
CA ILE A 80 -3.78 2.84 -0.31
C ILE A 80 -4.62 3.13 0.91
N SER A 81 -5.60 4.01 0.76
CA SER A 81 -6.53 4.39 1.81
C SER A 81 -7.99 4.32 1.34
N GLN A 82 -8.89 4.06 2.28
CA GLN A 82 -10.33 4.09 2.09
C GLN A 82 -10.97 4.97 3.16
N GLY A 83 -11.75 5.97 2.75
CA GLY A 83 -12.38 6.91 3.69
C GLY A 83 -11.37 7.65 4.57
N GLY A 84 -10.17 7.93 4.06
CA GLY A 84 -9.09 8.60 4.79
C GLY A 84 -8.29 7.70 5.75
N LYS A 85 -8.62 6.42 5.85
CA LYS A 85 -7.89 5.45 6.68
C LYS A 85 -6.96 4.62 5.80
N PRO A 86 -5.68 4.43 6.16
CA PRO A 86 -4.78 3.54 5.45
C PRO A 86 -5.30 2.09 5.57
N VAL A 87 -5.33 1.37 4.45
CA VAL A 87 -5.75 -0.03 4.38
C VAL A 87 -4.63 -0.94 3.90
N MET A 88 -3.66 -0.39 3.16
CA MET A 88 -2.53 -1.15 2.65
C MET A 88 -1.33 -0.22 2.42
N GLU A 89 -0.14 -0.69 2.78
CA GLU A 89 1.15 -0.11 2.40
C GLU A 89 2.07 -1.22 1.90
N THR A 90 2.78 -0.97 0.80
CA THR A 90 3.70 -1.93 0.18
C THR A 90 4.73 -1.21 -0.69
N ASP A 91 5.86 -1.85 -0.90
CA ASP A 91 6.85 -1.44 -1.89
C ASP A 91 6.73 -2.32 -3.13
N CYS A 92 6.90 -1.74 -4.32
CA CYS A 92 6.82 -2.45 -5.59
C CYS A 92 7.98 -2.06 -6.50
N ASP A 93 8.77 -3.05 -6.90
CA ASP A 93 9.93 -2.91 -7.77
C ASP A 93 9.59 -3.22 -9.25
N ALA A 94 8.35 -3.01 -9.64
CA ALA A 94 7.86 -3.27 -10.99
C ALA A 94 6.89 -2.19 -11.43
N PRO A 95 6.71 -1.97 -12.74
CA PRO A 95 5.90 -0.85 -13.26
C PRO A 95 4.39 -1.01 -13.07
N TRP A 96 3.92 -2.15 -12.56
CA TRP A 96 2.50 -2.41 -12.31
C TRP A 96 2.24 -2.96 -10.91
N LEU A 97 1.19 -2.45 -10.29
CA LEU A 97 0.58 -3.06 -9.11
C LEU A 97 -0.87 -3.42 -9.43
N LEU A 98 -1.17 -4.70 -9.43
CA LEU A 98 -2.53 -5.21 -9.59
C LEU A 98 -3.22 -5.23 -8.24
N ILE A 99 -4.50 -4.86 -8.20
CA ILE A 99 -5.27 -4.71 -6.99
C ILE A 99 -6.61 -5.43 -7.11
N LYS A 100 -6.91 -6.21 -6.06
CA LYS A 100 -8.23 -6.79 -5.81
C LYS A 100 -8.65 -6.43 -4.39
N ALA A 101 -9.67 -5.60 -4.27
CA ALA A 101 -10.13 -5.04 -3.01
C ALA A 101 -11.65 -5.15 -2.90
N PRO A 102 -12.21 -5.15 -1.70
CA PRO A 102 -13.66 -5.04 -1.49
C PRO A 102 -14.27 -3.86 -2.25
N ALA A 103 -15.58 -3.94 -2.54
CA ALA A 103 -16.26 -2.85 -3.24
C ALA A 103 -16.13 -1.53 -2.48
N GLY A 104 -15.74 -0.46 -3.18
CA GLY A 104 -15.57 0.85 -2.57
C GLY A 104 -14.71 1.80 -3.38
N ARG A 105 -14.57 3.03 -2.87
CA ARG A 105 -13.69 4.05 -3.42
C ARG A 105 -12.41 4.13 -2.61
N TYR A 106 -11.29 4.12 -3.30
CA TYR A 106 -9.95 4.13 -2.73
C TYR A 106 -9.15 5.32 -3.25
N GLN A 107 -8.22 5.78 -2.44
CA GLN A 107 -7.18 6.71 -2.83
C GLN A 107 -5.84 5.98 -2.77
N VAL A 108 -5.00 6.21 -3.77
CA VAL A 108 -3.64 5.69 -3.82
C VAL A 108 -2.65 6.85 -3.89
N SER A 109 -1.60 6.76 -3.11
CA SER A 109 -0.42 7.60 -3.25
C SER A 109 0.80 6.72 -3.43
N ALA A 110 1.62 7.05 -4.41
CA ALA A 110 2.89 6.40 -4.64
C ALA A 110 4.02 7.42 -4.52
N SER A 111 5.14 7.02 -3.95
CA SER A 111 6.33 7.84 -3.83
C SER A 111 7.56 7.12 -4.35
N LEU A 112 8.36 7.83 -5.13
CA LEU A 112 9.66 7.37 -5.60
C LEU A 112 10.75 8.09 -4.81
N PRO A 113 11.75 7.39 -4.28
CA PRO A 113 12.91 8.02 -3.69
C PRO A 113 13.65 8.86 -4.72
N GLY A 114 14.26 9.94 -4.31
CA GLY A 114 15.06 10.80 -5.19
C GLY A 114 16.06 11.63 -4.42
N ASN A 115 17.20 11.95 -5.05
CA ASN A 115 18.29 12.71 -4.44
C ASN A 115 17.88 14.14 -4.02
N ASN A 116 16.79 14.67 -4.61
CA ASN A 116 16.27 16.01 -4.34
C ASN A 116 14.88 15.97 -3.65
N GLY A 117 14.61 14.91 -2.91
CA GLY A 117 13.32 14.63 -2.27
C GLY A 117 12.47 13.62 -3.04
N ALA A 118 11.52 13.00 -2.35
CA ALA A 118 10.64 12.03 -2.94
C ALA A 118 9.71 12.69 -3.98
N ARG A 119 9.56 12.04 -5.14
CA ARG A 119 8.53 12.39 -6.12
C ARG A 119 7.25 11.65 -5.73
N MET A 120 6.11 12.32 -5.76
CA MET A 120 4.83 11.73 -5.37
C MET A 120 3.83 11.82 -6.51
N ALA A 121 3.06 10.75 -6.68
CA ALA A 121 1.90 10.71 -7.55
C ALA A 121 0.69 10.20 -6.75
N LYS A 122 -0.51 10.72 -7.08
CA LYS A 122 -1.76 10.35 -6.41
C LYS A 122 -2.85 10.11 -7.45
N ALA A 123 -3.71 9.14 -7.16
CA ALA A 123 -4.89 8.84 -7.95
C ALA A 123 -6.01 8.31 -7.07
N ALA A 124 -7.19 8.09 -7.66
CA ALA A 124 -8.30 7.40 -7.02
C ALA A 124 -8.83 6.31 -7.95
N PHE A 125 -9.35 5.23 -7.38
CA PHE A 125 -10.02 4.18 -8.12
C PHE A 125 -11.23 3.65 -7.36
N THR A 126 -12.09 2.92 -8.04
CA THR A 126 -13.30 2.32 -7.47
C THR A 126 -13.34 0.84 -7.84
N THR A 127 -13.70 0.00 -6.88
CA THR A 127 -13.89 -1.44 -7.07
C THR A 127 -15.35 -1.83 -6.88
N GLY A 128 -15.75 -2.98 -7.42
CA GLY A 128 -17.08 -3.57 -7.18
C GLY A 128 -18.16 -3.24 -8.21
N GLY A 129 -17.87 -2.47 -9.26
CA GLY A 129 -18.86 -2.07 -10.27
C GLY A 129 -18.60 -2.54 -11.69
N SER A 130 -17.44 -3.10 -12.00
CA SER A 130 -17.04 -3.48 -13.35
C SER A 130 -16.45 -4.87 -13.41
N THR A 131 -16.75 -5.60 -14.48
CA THR A 131 -16.08 -6.87 -14.83
C THR A 131 -14.83 -6.65 -15.69
N THR A 132 -14.57 -5.40 -16.11
CA THR A 132 -13.41 -5.03 -16.92
C THR A 132 -12.34 -4.43 -16.02
N GLN A 133 -11.09 -4.85 -16.23
CA GLN A 133 -9.95 -4.29 -15.51
C GLN A 133 -9.80 -2.80 -15.80
N GLN A 134 -9.82 -1.97 -14.74
CA GLN A 134 -9.52 -0.55 -14.81
C GLN A 134 -8.01 -0.32 -14.75
N THR A 135 -7.47 0.45 -15.68
CA THR A 135 -6.08 0.91 -15.60
C THR A 135 -6.04 2.33 -15.05
N VAL A 136 -5.24 2.55 -14.01
CA VAL A 136 -5.03 3.85 -13.36
C VAL A 136 -3.54 4.18 -13.41
N ASN A 137 -3.18 5.24 -14.11
CA ASN A 137 -1.79 5.66 -14.24
C ASN A 137 -1.42 6.69 -13.16
N LEU A 138 -0.33 6.43 -12.45
CA LEU A 138 0.32 7.35 -11.53
C LEU A 138 1.55 7.94 -12.22
N ALA A 139 1.42 9.18 -12.73
CA ALA A 139 2.48 9.90 -13.40
C ALA A 139 3.28 10.73 -12.40
N PHE A 140 4.55 10.41 -12.22
CA PHE A 140 5.45 11.13 -11.34
C PHE A 140 6.00 12.41 -11.99
N PRO A 141 6.01 13.55 -11.28
CA PRO A 141 6.64 14.76 -11.77
C PRO A 141 8.15 14.52 -11.96
N ARG A 142 8.76 15.30 -12.85
CA ARG A 142 10.23 15.27 -13.00
C ARG A 142 10.87 15.63 -11.67
N ALA A 143 12.00 14.97 -11.34
CA ALA A 143 12.85 15.41 -10.23
C ALA A 143 13.19 16.88 -10.46
N LYS A 144 13.03 17.74 -9.45
CA LYS A 144 13.52 19.11 -9.52
C LYS A 144 15.03 19.02 -9.74
N GLN A 145 15.49 19.38 -10.95
CA GLN A 145 16.91 19.58 -11.17
C GLN A 145 17.31 20.69 -10.19
N ALA A 146 18.21 20.37 -9.26
CA ALA A 146 18.91 21.43 -8.55
C ALA A 146 19.52 22.30 -9.64
N ALA A 147 19.10 23.56 -9.70
CA ALA A 147 19.76 24.53 -10.53
C ALA A 147 21.21 24.54 -10.05
N ASN A 148 22.09 23.88 -10.82
CA ASN A 148 23.52 24.03 -10.64
C ASN A 148 23.79 25.52 -10.89
N ALA A 149 23.86 26.28 -9.80
CA ALA A 149 24.49 27.57 -9.81
C ALA A 149 25.92 27.31 -10.23
N MET A 150 26.20 27.45 -11.53
CA MET A 150 27.56 27.64 -12.00
C MET A 150 28.07 28.88 -11.27
N PRO A 151 29.16 28.76 -10.51
CA PRO A 151 29.79 29.98 -10.01
C PRO A 151 30.17 30.83 -11.25
N ALA A 152 29.63 32.03 -11.30
CA ALA A 152 30.07 33.01 -12.28
C ALA A 152 31.55 33.27 -11.99
N ASN A 153 32.38 32.96 -12.98
CA ASN A 153 33.80 33.25 -12.98
C ASN A 153 33.99 34.68 -13.44
#